data_3da626f89a445594cb4404101555e631
#
_entry.id   3da626f89a445594cb4404101555e631
#
_cell.length_a   1.000
_cell.length_b   1.000
_cell.length_c   1.000
_cell.angle_alpha   90.00
_cell.angle_beta   90.00
_cell.angle_gamma   90.00
#
_symmetry.space_group_name_H-M   'P 1'
#
loop_
_entity.id
_entity.type
_entity.pdbx_description
1 polymer ?
#
loop_
_entity_poly.entity_id
_entity_poly.type
_entity_poly.pdbx_seq_one_letter_code
_entity_poly.pdbx_strand_id
1 'polypeptide(L)'
;MAVYSLKKVQNIPVSLDEAWNFFSHPKNLAVMTPDYLNLKFTNELYGEEMYAGQVMTYNVKPLFGIPMFWMTEITHVKDREYFIDEQRFGPYSLWHHQHHFRDIEGGVEMTDLIHYKVPGWFLGDLANSIVIKKQLEGIFEFRFRRVEELFGVWKKVQTLEKS
;
A
#
# COMPACT_ATOMS: atom_id res chain seq x y z
N MET A 1 -18.32 -17.17 0.52
CA MET A 1 -17.67 -15.84 0.54
C MET A 1 -16.16 -16.03 0.53
N ALA A 2 -15.47 -15.58 -0.54
CA ALA A 2 -14.03 -15.80 -0.71
C ALA A 2 -13.20 -14.65 -0.13
N VAL A 3 -12.02 -14.97 0.40
CA VAL A 3 -10.94 -14.01 0.67
C VAL A 3 -10.03 -14.02 -0.56
N TYR A 4 -9.75 -12.83 -1.07
CA TYR A 4 -8.87 -12.64 -2.23
C TYR A 4 -7.50 -12.15 -1.76
N SER A 5 -6.48 -12.36 -2.60
CA SER A 5 -5.14 -11.83 -2.36
C SER A 5 -4.61 -11.09 -3.58
N LEU A 6 -3.83 -10.04 -3.34
CA LEU A 6 -3.06 -9.31 -4.33
C LEU A 6 -1.63 -9.20 -3.82
N LYS A 7 -0.66 -9.62 -4.63
CA LYS A 7 0.77 -9.44 -4.34
C LYS A 7 1.39 -8.58 -5.42
N LYS A 8 2.14 -7.56 -5.02
CA LYS A 8 2.94 -6.70 -5.89
C LYS A 8 4.37 -6.63 -5.36
N VAL A 9 5.33 -6.61 -6.26
CA VAL A 9 6.75 -6.49 -5.93
C VAL A 9 7.35 -5.39 -6.79
N GLN A 10 8.09 -4.49 -6.17
CA GLN A 10 8.81 -3.43 -6.85
C GLN A 10 10.22 -3.30 -6.29
N ASN A 11 11.22 -3.23 -7.17
CA ASN A 11 12.58 -2.89 -6.81
C ASN A 11 12.77 -1.38 -6.93
N ILE A 12 13.40 -0.78 -5.93
CA ILE A 12 13.56 0.67 -5.78
C ILE A 12 15.06 0.97 -5.66
N PRO A 13 15.64 1.87 -6.48
CA PRO A 13 17.09 2.12 -6.51
C PRO A 13 17.55 3.08 -5.41
N VAL A 14 17.15 2.82 -4.16
CA VAL A 14 17.53 3.59 -2.97
C VAL A 14 17.96 2.67 -1.84
N SER A 15 18.59 3.20 -0.80
CA SER A 15 18.93 2.43 0.39
C SER A 15 17.69 1.95 1.15
N LEU A 16 17.85 0.90 1.95
CA LEU A 16 16.79 0.40 2.81
C LEU A 16 16.30 1.47 3.79
N ASP A 17 17.21 2.29 4.35
CA ASP A 17 16.86 3.39 5.25
C ASP A 17 16.00 4.45 4.54
N GLU A 18 16.37 4.83 3.33
CA GLU A 18 15.62 5.83 2.56
C GLU A 18 14.22 5.33 2.19
N ALA A 19 14.11 4.09 1.72
CA ALA A 19 12.82 3.45 1.44
C ALA A 19 11.97 3.36 2.72
N TRP A 20 12.54 2.85 3.82
CA TRP A 20 11.83 2.73 5.09
C TRP A 20 11.32 4.09 5.58
N ASN A 21 12.17 5.10 5.65
CA ASN A 21 11.82 6.45 6.10
C ASN A 21 10.67 7.05 5.28
N PHE A 22 10.64 6.78 3.98
CA PHE A 22 9.55 7.26 3.14
C PHE A 22 8.25 6.49 3.37
N PHE A 23 8.28 5.17 3.30
CA PHE A 23 7.06 4.35 3.34
C PHE A 23 6.47 4.21 4.74
N SER A 24 7.28 4.27 5.79
CA SER A 24 6.82 4.27 7.19
C SER A 24 6.30 5.62 7.67
N HIS A 25 6.38 6.68 6.84
CA HIS A 25 5.85 7.98 7.20
C HIS A 25 4.36 8.10 6.82
N PRO A 26 3.42 8.22 7.78
CA PRO A 26 1.98 8.16 7.51
C PRO A 26 1.49 9.18 6.47
N LYS A 27 2.06 10.41 6.47
CA LYS A 27 1.67 11.48 5.55
C LYS A 27 1.96 11.15 4.08
N ASN A 28 2.93 10.27 3.83
CA ASN A 28 3.29 9.87 2.46
C ASN A 28 2.25 8.94 1.82
N LEU A 29 1.29 8.40 2.60
CA LEU A 29 0.14 7.69 2.06
C LEU A 29 -0.61 8.55 1.03
N ALA A 30 -0.78 9.85 1.30
CA ALA A 30 -1.45 10.75 0.35
C ALA A 30 -0.65 10.91 -0.95
N VAL A 31 0.69 10.97 -0.88
CA VAL A 31 1.57 11.06 -2.06
C VAL A 31 1.47 9.82 -2.94
N MET A 32 1.24 8.66 -2.31
CA MET A 32 1.13 7.34 -2.96
C MET A 32 -0.29 6.98 -3.38
N THR A 33 -1.26 7.86 -3.15
CA THR A 33 -2.68 7.62 -3.44
C THR A 33 -3.11 8.43 -4.66
N PRO A 34 -3.73 7.82 -5.69
CA PRO A 34 -4.24 8.55 -6.85
C PRO A 34 -5.20 9.68 -6.48
N ASP A 35 -5.08 10.83 -7.14
CA ASP A 35 -5.87 12.04 -6.86
C ASP A 35 -7.38 11.80 -6.93
N TYR A 36 -7.84 10.94 -7.83
CA TYR A 36 -9.27 10.64 -7.99
C TYR A 36 -9.88 9.95 -6.75
N LEU A 37 -9.04 9.31 -5.91
CA LEU A 37 -9.49 8.75 -4.63
C LEU A 37 -9.75 9.81 -3.57
N ASN A 38 -9.25 11.04 -3.77
CA ASN A 38 -9.48 12.20 -2.90
C ASN A 38 -9.29 11.90 -1.42
N LEU A 39 -8.15 11.25 -1.09
CA LEU A 39 -7.81 10.89 0.29
C LEU A 39 -7.58 12.14 1.13
N LYS A 40 -8.31 12.26 2.24
CA LYS A 40 -8.19 13.36 3.20
C LYS A 40 -8.19 12.82 4.62
N PHE A 41 -7.08 13.00 5.33
CA PHE A 41 -7.00 12.65 6.74
C PHE A 41 -8.02 13.46 7.56
N THR A 42 -8.64 12.79 8.53
CA THR A 42 -9.65 13.37 9.42
C THR A 42 -9.19 13.44 10.88
N ASN A 43 -8.05 12.83 11.20
CA ASN A 43 -7.38 12.98 12.50
C ASN A 43 -5.96 13.55 12.32
N GLU A 44 -5.43 14.11 13.38
CA GLU A 44 -4.02 14.49 13.44
C GLU A 44 -3.14 13.21 13.44
N LEU A 45 -2.08 13.23 12.67
CA LEU A 45 -1.10 12.17 12.63
C LEU A 45 0.06 12.56 13.55
N TYR A 46 0.20 11.84 14.66
CA TYR A 46 1.26 12.05 15.63
C TYR A 46 2.49 11.24 15.25
N GLY A 47 3.65 11.90 15.35
CA GLY A 47 4.94 11.29 15.03
C GLY A 47 5.31 11.35 13.54
N GLU A 48 6.57 11.07 13.28
CA GLU A 48 7.13 11.03 11.91
C GLU A 48 7.10 9.62 11.34
N GLU A 49 7.15 8.60 12.18
CA GLU A 49 7.15 7.19 11.78
C GLU A 49 5.91 6.44 12.29
N MET A 50 5.49 5.43 11.55
CA MET A 50 4.42 4.52 11.96
C MET A 50 4.84 3.67 13.15
N TYR A 51 3.91 3.43 14.07
CA TYR A 51 4.10 2.55 15.23
C TYR A 51 2.91 1.60 15.41
N ALA A 52 3.14 0.46 16.01
CA ALA A 52 2.09 -0.52 16.29
C ALA A 52 1.04 0.08 17.26
N GLY A 53 -0.24 -0.02 16.90
CA GLY A 53 -1.36 0.61 17.59
C GLY A 53 -1.73 2.00 17.08
N GLN A 54 -0.98 2.55 16.11
CA GLN A 54 -1.33 3.83 15.48
C GLN A 54 -2.62 3.71 14.69
N VAL A 55 -3.54 4.65 14.91
CA VAL A 55 -4.81 4.74 14.19
C VAL A 55 -4.79 5.96 13.26
N MET A 56 -5.14 5.73 12.02
CA MET A 56 -5.29 6.74 10.98
C MET A 56 -6.72 6.73 10.47
N THR A 57 -7.35 7.91 10.40
CA THR A 57 -8.70 8.05 9.85
C THR A 57 -8.69 9.01 8.67
N TYR A 58 -9.42 8.66 7.63
CA TYR A 58 -9.51 9.48 6.44
C TYR A 58 -10.80 9.23 5.68
N ASN A 59 -11.21 10.21 4.89
CA ASN A 59 -12.23 10.04 3.87
C ASN A 59 -11.56 9.73 2.53
N VAL A 60 -12.11 8.79 1.80
CA VAL A 60 -11.59 8.35 0.50
C VAL A 60 -12.76 8.00 -0.40
N LYS A 61 -12.57 8.06 -1.72
CA LYS A 61 -13.59 7.69 -2.72
C LYS A 61 -13.17 6.42 -3.47
N PRO A 62 -13.19 5.24 -2.81
CA PRO A 62 -12.62 4.03 -3.38
C PRO A 62 -13.43 3.46 -4.54
N LEU A 63 -14.76 3.68 -4.56
CA LEU A 63 -15.68 3.09 -5.53
C LEU A 63 -16.64 4.14 -6.08
N PHE A 64 -16.75 4.23 -7.40
CA PHE A 64 -17.72 5.10 -8.11
C PHE A 64 -17.73 6.57 -7.66
N GLY A 65 -16.63 7.07 -7.08
CA GLY A 65 -16.54 8.43 -6.56
C GLY A 65 -17.35 8.68 -5.28
N ILE A 66 -17.91 7.64 -4.65
CA ILE A 66 -18.66 7.74 -3.41
C ILE A 66 -17.72 7.94 -2.23
N PRO A 67 -17.85 9.05 -1.46
CA PRO A 67 -17.02 9.26 -0.28
C PRO A 67 -17.35 8.24 0.80
N MET A 68 -16.31 7.61 1.34
CA MET A 68 -16.41 6.63 2.41
C MET A 68 -15.40 6.98 3.51
N PHE A 69 -15.81 6.81 4.76
CA PHE A 69 -14.91 6.87 5.89
C PHE A 69 -14.06 5.60 5.95
N TRP A 70 -12.77 5.76 6.23
CA TRP A 70 -11.84 4.66 6.40
C TRP A 70 -11.01 4.87 7.66
N MET A 71 -10.89 3.84 8.46
CA MET A 71 -10.07 3.79 9.66
C MET A 71 -9.09 2.63 9.53
N THR A 72 -7.81 2.96 9.55
CA THR A 72 -6.70 2.01 9.51
C THR A 72 -6.01 1.96 10.86
N GLU A 73 -5.63 0.79 11.31
CA GLU A 73 -4.69 0.58 12.41
C GLU A 73 -3.42 -0.06 11.88
N ILE A 74 -2.27 0.47 12.26
CA ILE A 74 -0.98 -0.19 12.08
C ILE A 74 -0.85 -1.23 13.18
N THR A 75 -0.98 -2.50 12.83
CA THR A 75 -1.02 -3.58 13.82
C THR A 75 0.36 -4.07 14.22
N HIS A 76 1.30 -4.05 13.29
CA HIS A 76 2.67 -4.51 13.51
C HIS A 76 3.67 -3.61 12.80
N VAL A 77 4.81 -3.39 13.44
CA VAL A 77 5.96 -2.72 12.85
C VAL A 77 7.22 -3.46 13.31
N LYS A 78 8.06 -3.83 12.35
CA LYS A 78 9.43 -4.29 12.57
C LYS A 78 10.34 -3.43 11.73
N ASP A 79 11.13 -2.61 12.41
CA ASP A 79 11.98 -1.59 11.79
C ASP A 79 12.79 -2.15 10.61
N ARG A 80 12.70 -1.48 9.45
CA ARG A 80 13.37 -1.81 8.18
C ARG A 80 13.04 -3.19 7.59
N GLU A 81 12.06 -3.90 8.15
CA GLU A 81 11.66 -5.21 7.62
C GLU A 81 10.22 -5.20 7.11
N TYR A 82 9.27 -4.77 7.94
CA TYR A 82 7.87 -4.71 7.53
C TYR A 82 7.01 -3.86 8.47
N PHE A 83 5.88 -3.43 7.94
CA PHE A 83 4.73 -3.00 8.74
C PHE A 83 3.44 -3.59 8.16
N ILE A 84 2.41 -3.69 9.00
CA ILE A 84 1.11 -4.25 8.64
C ILE A 84 0.04 -3.25 9.02
N ASP A 85 -0.84 -2.95 8.05
CA ASP A 85 -2.03 -2.14 8.27
C ASP A 85 -3.30 -2.96 8.08
N GLU A 86 -4.29 -2.70 8.93
CA GLU A 86 -5.61 -3.32 8.87
C GLU A 86 -6.71 -2.28 8.88
N GLN A 87 -7.69 -2.46 8.02
CA GLN A 87 -8.92 -1.68 8.11
C GLN A 87 -9.72 -2.10 9.33
N ARG A 88 -9.95 -1.17 10.24
CA ARG A 88 -10.86 -1.33 11.38
C ARG A 88 -12.27 -0.92 11.03
N PHE A 89 -12.39 0.08 10.16
CA PHE A 89 -13.66 0.55 9.64
C PHE A 89 -13.49 1.00 8.18
N GLY A 90 -14.44 0.63 7.30
CA GLY A 90 -14.33 1.00 5.89
C GLY A 90 -15.13 0.10 4.95
N PRO A 91 -14.88 0.18 3.63
CA PRO A 91 -15.70 -0.48 2.61
C PRO A 91 -15.51 -2.01 2.53
N TYR A 92 -14.43 -2.56 3.04
CA TYR A 92 -14.15 -4.00 2.99
C TYR A 92 -14.61 -4.69 4.26
N SER A 93 -15.00 -5.96 4.17
CA SER A 93 -15.25 -6.81 5.35
C SER A 93 -13.96 -7.39 5.93
N LEU A 94 -12.89 -7.40 5.14
CA LEU A 94 -11.52 -7.70 5.53
C LEU A 94 -10.59 -6.87 4.68
N TRP A 95 -9.60 -6.25 5.31
CA TRP A 95 -8.46 -5.65 4.67
C TRP A 95 -7.25 -5.82 5.58
N HIS A 96 -6.29 -6.60 5.13
CA HIS A 96 -5.03 -6.88 5.81
C HIS A 96 -3.91 -6.68 4.79
N HIS A 97 -3.09 -5.69 5.01
CA HIS A 97 -2.06 -5.27 4.07
C HIS A 97 -0.69 -5.30 4.74
N GLN A 98 0.20 -6.09 4.19
CA GLN A 98 1.58 -6.22 4.64
C GLN A 98 2.51 -5.51 3.66
N HIS A 99 3.42 -4.71 4.19
CA HIS A 99 4.50 -4.05 3.45
C HIS A 99 5.82 -4.63 3.92
N HIS A 100 6.52 -5.35 3.07
CA HIS A 100 7.82 -5.94 3.37
C HIS A 100 8.92 -5.24 2.59
N PHE A 101 10.07 -5.08 3.25
CA PHE A 101 11.25 -4.45 2.68
C PHE A 101 12.43 -5.41 2.81
N ARG A 102 13.19 -5.56 1.76
CA ARG A 102 14.38 -6.40 1.72
C ARG A 102 15.48 -5.71 0.95
N ASP A 103 16.65 -5.59 1.56
CA ASP A 103 17.83 -5.09 0.90
C ASP A 103 18.25 -6.04 -0.24
N ILE A 104 18.55 -5.49 -1.41
CA ILE A 104 18.99 -6.21 -2.60
C ILE A 104 20.16 -5.47 -3.25
N GLU A 105 20.90 -6.16 -4.11
CA GLU A 105 21.97 -5.51 -4.89
C GLU A 105 21.41 -4.35 -5.73
N GLY A 106 21.89 -3.14 -5.45
CA GLY A 106 21.48 -1.92 -6.15
C GLY A 106 20.19 -1.29 -5.67
N GLY A 107 19.64 -1.70 -4.51
CA GLY A 107 18.44 -1.07 -3.96
C GLY A 107 17.66 -1.93 -2.97
N VAL A 108 16.36 -1.71 -2.92
CA VAL A 108 15.42 -2.39 -2.03
C VAL A 108 14.32 -3.08 -2.83
N GLU A 109 14.00 -4.31 -2.48
CA GLU A 109 12.78 -4.98 -2.92
C GLU A 109 11.66 -4.69 -1.91
N MET A 110 10.61 -4.01 -2.37
CA MET A 110 9.38 -3.81 -1.62
C MET A 110 8.32 -4.78 -2.10
N THR A 111 7.70 -5.50 -1.18
CA THR A 111 6.59 -6.40 -1.45
C THR A 111 5.35 -5.95 -0.70
N ASP A 112 4.28 -5.66 -1.44
CA ASP A 112 2.93 -5.48 -0.91
C ASP A 112 2.17 -6.80 -1.00
N LEU A 113 1.60 -7.27 0.10
CA LEU A 113 0.72 -8.44 0.15
C LEU A 113 -0.59 -8.07 0.84
N ILE A 114 -1.67 -8.06 0.06
CA ILE A 114 -2.99 -7.69 0.53
C ILE A 114 -3.89 -8.92 0.56
N HIS A 115 -4.58 -9.11 1.68
CA HIS A 115 -5.71 -10.01 1.77
C HIS A 115 -6.96 -9.17 2.00
N TYR A 116 -7.98 -9.34 1.16
CA TYR A 116 -9.19 -8.55 1.23
C TYR A 116 -10.44 -9.37 0.98
N LYS A 117 -11.56 -8.89 1.53
CA LYS A 117 -12.88 -9.45 1.32
C LYS A 117 -13.88 -8.33 1.13
N VAL A 118 -14.68 -8.44 0.08
CA VAL A 118 -15.75 -7.49 -0.23
C VAL A 118 -17.01 -7.89 0.54
N PRO A 119 -17.80 -6.94 1.09
CA PRO A 119 -19.07 -7.25 1.72
C PRO A 119 -20.05 -7.95 0.77
N GLY A 120 -20.69 -9.04 1.20
CA GLY A 120 -21.54 -9.90 0.35
C GLY A 120 -22.85 -9.27 -0.14
N TRP A 121 -23.23 -8.07 0.36
CA TRP A 121 -24.41 -7.32 -0.08
C TRP A 121 -24.16 -6.44 -1.31
N PHE A 122 -22.90 -6.32 -1.72
CA PHE A 122 -22.48 -5.59 -2.92
C PHE A 122 -22.51 -6.52 -4.16
N LEU A 123 -23.51 -6.39 -5.02
CA LEU A 123 -23.57 -6.92 -6.41
C LEU A 123 -22.91 -8.30 -6.69
N GLY A 124 -23.32 -9.40 -6.07
CA GLY A 124 -22.91 -10.76 -6.44
C GLY A 124 -21.37 -11.01 -6.44
N ASP A 125 -20.93 -12.07 -5.81
CA ASP A 125 -19.52 -12.32 -5.48
C ASP A 125 -18.53 -12.25 -6.68
N LEU A 126 -18.96 -12.58 -7.89
CA LEU A 126 -18.07 -12.67 -9.05
C LEU A 126 -17.86 -11.32 -9.77
N ALA A 127 -18.93 -10.56 -9.99
CA ALA A 127 -18.83 -9.24 -10.64
C ALA A 127 -18.03 -8.26 -9.79
N ASN A 128 -18.20 -8.32 -8.47
CA ASN A 128 -17.45 -7.51 -7.51
C ASN A 128 -15.96 -7.84 -7.48
N SER A 129 -15.62 -9.12 -7.51
CA SER A 129 -14.22 -9.51 -7.48
C SER A 129 -13.45 -8.96 -8.67
N ILE A 130 -14.06 -8.94 -9.86
CA ILE A 130 -13.43 -8.43 -11.09
C ILE A 130 -13.27 -6.91 -11.04
N VAL A 131 -14.33 -6.16 -10.65
CA VAL A 131 -14.31 -4.70 -10.59
C VAL A 131 -13.32 -4.21 -9.53
N ILE A 132 -13.38 -4.76 -8.32
CA ILE A 132 -12.50 -4.40 -7.22
C ILE A 132 -11.04 -4.78 -7.53
N LYS A 133 -10.82 -5.97 -8.08
CA LYS A 133 -9.48 -6.40 -8.49
C LYS A 133 -8.87 -5.43 -9.49
N LYS A 134 -9.60 -5.08 -10.56
CA LYS A 134 -9.13 -4.14 -11.58
C LYS A 134 -8.83 -2.75 -10.98
N GLN A 135 -9.65 -2.31 -10.05
CA GLN A 135 -9.42 -1.03 -9.37
C GLN A 135 -8.17 -1.06 -8.48
N LEU A 136 -7.98 -2.13 -7.69
CA LEU A 136 -6.77 -2.29 -6.89
C LEU A 136 -5.51 -2.37 -7.78
N GLU A 137 -5.57 -3.12 -8.88
CA GLU A 137 -4.49 -3.15 -9.86
C GLU A 137 -4.15 -1.75 -10.39
N GLY A 138 -5.14 -0.93 -10.73
CA GLY A 138 -4.93 0.45 -11.17
C GLY A 138 -4.32 1.35 -10.10
N ILE A 139 -4.70 1.19 -8.84
CA ILE A 139 -4.09 1.91 -7.72
C ILE A 139 -2.61 1.53 -7.58
N PHE A 140 -2.29 0.23 -7.67
CA PHE A 140 -0.90 -0.24 -7.57
C PHE A 140 -0.05 0.13 -8.77
N GLU A 141 -0.62 0.19 -9.97
CA GLU A 141 0.08 0.73 -11.16
C GLU A 141 0.41 2.22 -11.00
N PHE A 142 -0.50 3.00 -10.41
CA PHE A 142 -0.22 4.40 -10.08
C PHE A 142 0.91 4.49 -9.05
N ARG A 143 0.84 3.71 -7.96
CA ARG A 143 1.87 3.68 -6.91
C ARG A 143 3.23 3.30 -7.49
N PHE A 144 3.26 2.30 -8.35
CA PHE A 144 4.49 1.84 -9.00
C PHE A 144 5.15 2.98 -9.79
N ARG A 145 4.39 3.66 -10.66
CA ARG A 145 4.89 4.81 -11.42
C ARG A 145 5.31 5.97 -10.52
N ARG A 146 4.55 6.21 -9.45
CA ARG A 146 4.88 7.27 -8.50
C ARG A 146 6.20 7.03 -7.78
N VAL A 147 6.48 5.79 -7.41
CA VAL A 147 7.77 5.37 -6.84
C VAL A 147 8.91 5.58 -7.84
N GLU A 148 8.71 5.22 -9.10
CA GLU A 148 9.72 5.47 -10.15
C GLU A 148 9.96 6.98 -10.39
N GLU A 149 8.93 7.82 -10.32
CA GLU A 149 9.05 9.27 -10.42
C GLU A 149 9.85 9.86 -9.25
N LEU A 150 9.66 9.35 -8.03
CA LEU A 150 10.29 9.85 -6.81
C LEU A 150 11.74 9.36 -6.66
N PHE A 151 12.00 8.10 -6.99
CA PHE A 151 13.25 7.42 -6.67
C PHE A 151 14.04 6.96 -7.90
N GLY A 152 13.45 7.06 -9.08
CA GLY A 152 14.05 6.56 -10.31
C GLY A 152 13.66 5.11 -10.62
N VAL A 153 14.04 4.68 -11.82
CA VAL A 153 13.79 3.32 -12.32
C VAL A 153 14.94 2.40 -11.90
N TRP A 154 14.61 1.34 -11.17
CA TRP A 154 15.61 0.34 -10.79
C TRP A 154 16.15 -0.39 -12.04
N LYS A 155 17.47 -0.49 -12.14
CA LYS A 155 18.16 -1.23 -13.19
C LYS A 155 18.94 -2.37 -12.55
N LYS A 156 18.71 -3.59 -13.01
CA LYS A 156 19.47 -4.74 -12.55
C LYS A 156 20.96 -4.48 -12.80
N VAL A 157 21.77 -4.60 -11.75
CA VAL A 157 23.22 -4.52 -11.88
C VAL A 157 23.69 -5.66 -12.77
N GLN A 158 24.26 -5.35 -13.93
CA GLN A 158 24.89 -6.35 -14.77
C GLN A 158 26.25 -6.69 -14.13
N THR A 159 26.32 -7.85 -13.51
CA THR A 159 27.62 -8.40 -13.10
C THR A 159 28.40 -8.71 -14.39
N LEU A 160 29.40 -7.91 -14.69
CA LEU A 160 30.37 -8.24 -15.73
C LEU A 160 31.11 -9.49 -15.21
N GLU A 161 30.74 -10.66 -15.69
CA GLU A 161 31.57 -11.84 -15.54
C GLU A 161 32.93 -11.50 -16.21
N LYS A 162 33.94 -11.34 -15.38
CA LYS A 162 35.33 -11.22 -15.86
C LYS A 162 35.69 -12.58 -16.43
N SER A 163 35.78 -12.61 -17.77
CA SER A 163 36.41 -13.71 -18.55
C SER A 163 37.85 -13.90 -18.17
#